data_086fbb766f469501776c36a3397cfa25
#
_entry.id   086fbb766f469501776c36a3397cfa25
#
_cell.length_a   1.000
_cell.length_b   1.000
_cell.length_c   1.000
_cell.angle_alpha   90.00
_cell.angle_beta   90.00
_cell.angle_gamma   90.00
#
_symmetry.space_group_name_H-M   'P 1'
#
loop_
_entity.id
_entity.type
_entity.pdbx_description
1 polymer ?
#
loop_
_entity_poly.entity_id
_entity_poly.type
_entity_poly.pdbx_seq_one_letter_code
_entity_poly.pdbx_strand_id
1 'polypeptide(L)'
;MNAYIPYGAYWSTPFARWQGEFAHLHSMEFAAHVAREELEKRKLPLSAFDFAAYGITVMQNRSFYGLPWFTGLLGAEHLPGPTVNQACATGARLVATAAGEFAMGTASTALLVSGDRTSNGPHVYYPAPEAPGGTGISENVVLDSFNVDPFARCAMVDTADNVARREGIDTAEQHELTLYRNTQYAEALKDGRAFQTRYMPAEFAVPDARFRKTVKTVTGDCGVYPASAEKMAALKPVRDGGSVTFAAQTHPADGNAGLVMTADPGRARELSPVSGGPQVQVIAVGQARVEKAHMPAAPVDAARKALEFAGLTIADMTAVKSHNPFAVNDIAFARAFGIDWKTMNNYGCSLIWGHPQGPTGLRAMIEMIEELEIKGGGYGLFQGCAAGDSAMAVILRVG
;
A
#
# COMPACT_ATOMS: atom_id res chain seq x y z
N MET A 1 -7.84 20.91 -3.65
CA MET A 1 -7.45 20.09 -4.83
C MET A 1 -8.73 19.55 -5.47
N ASN A 2 -8.90 19.68 -6.79
CA ASN A 2 -10.07 19.11 -7.48
C ASN A 2 -9.73 17.68 -7.90
N ALA A 3 -9.84 16.77 -6.95
CA ALA A 3 -9.57 15.36 -7.14
C ALA A 3 -10.48 14.55 -6.20
N TYR A 4 -11.31 13.71 -6.78
CA TYR A 4 -12.36 12.98 -6.09
C TYR A 4 -12.26 11.49 -6.42
N ILE A 5 -12.65 10.64 -5.46
CA ILE A 5 -12.74 9.19 -5.62
C ILE A 5 -14.22 8.83 -5.62
N PRO A 6 -14.80 8.30 -6.70
CA PRO A 6 -16.17 7.80 -6.68
C PRO A 6 -16.32 6.73 -5.60
N TYR A 7 -17.21 6.94 -4.63
CA TYR A 7 -17.35 6.02 -3.51
C TYR A 7 -17.73 4.61 -3.97
N GLY A 8 -16.96 3.61 -3.53
CA GLY A 8 -17.11 2.21 -3.96
C GLY A 8 -16.42 1.87 -5.30
N ALA A 9 -15.90 2.86 -6.05
CA ALA A 9 -15.15 2.60 -7.29
C ALA A 9 -13.67 2.28 -7.00
N TYR A 10 -13.46 1.31 -6.12
CA TYR A 10 -12.15 0.85 -5.68
C TYR A 10 -12.23 -0.61 -5.21
N TRP A 11 -11.09 -1.28 -5.12
CA TRP A 11 -10.98 -2.66 -4.68
C TRP A 11 -9.59 -2.99 -4.14
N SER A 12 -9.51 -4.08 -3.41
CA SER A 12 -8.27 -4.79 -3.11
C SER A 12 -8.50 -6.29 -3.24
N THR A 13 -7.52 -7.03 -3.75
CA THR A 13 -7.48 -8.47 -3.52
C THR A 13 -7.19 -8.75 -2.05
N PRO A 14 -7.45 -9.94 -1.53
CA PRO A 14 -6.70 -10.45 -0.40
C PRO A 14 -5.21 -10.27 -0.66
N PHE A 15 -4.41 -10.04 0.38
CA PHE A 15 -2.97 -10.14 0.25
C PHE A 15 -2.52 -11.54 0.68
N ALA A 16 -1.71 -12.17 -0.15
CA ALA A 16 -1.17 -13.50 0.12
C ALA A 16 0.29 -13.39 0.54
N ARG A 17 0.63 -14.02 1.66
CA ARG A 17 2.00 -14.06 2.15
C ARG A 17 2.96 -14.61 1.10
N TRP A 18 4.22 -14.22 1.18
CA TRP A 18 5.33 -14.75 0.40
C TRP A 18 5.25 -16.26 0.17
N GLN A 19 5.40 -16.70 -1.08
CA GLN A 19 5.28 -18.10 -1.52
C GLN A 19 3.91 -18.72 -1.26
N GLY A 20 2.90 -17.87 -1.07
CA GLY A 20 1.52 -18.27 -0.83
C GLY A 20 0.70 -18.44 -2.11
N GLU A 21 -0.59 -18.15 -1.97
CA GLU A 21 -1.63 -18.44 -2.95
C GLU A 21 -1.43 -17.78 -4.33
N PHE A 22 -0.73 -16.63 -4.39
CA PHE A 22 -0.52 -15.87 -5.62
C PHE A 22 0.89 -16.02 -6.22
N ALA A 23 1.76 -16.84 -5.61
CA ALA A 23 3.15 -16.99 -6.01
C ALA A 23 3.39 -17.44 -7.47
N HIS A 24 2.40 -18.10 -8.07
CA HIS A 24 2.45 -18.59 -9.46
C HIS A 24 1.93 -17.59 -10.50
N LEU A 25 1.37 -16.45 -10.08
CA LEU A 25 0.75 -15.47 -10.96
C LEU A 25 1.75 -14.38 -11.39
N HIS A 26 1.64 -13.93 -12.63
CA HIS A 26 2.34 -12.73 -13.07
C HIS A 26 1.62 -11.48 -12.54
N SER A 27 2.29 -10.58 -11.81
CA SER A 27 1.62 -9.49 -11.08
C SER A 27 0.77 -8.59 -11.98
N MET A 28 1.26 -8.23 -13.16
CA MET A 28 0.54 -7.34 -14.09
C MET A 28 -0.64 -8.03 -14.79
N GLU A 29 -0.45 -9.28 -15.24
CA GLU A 29 -1.55 -10.07 -15.84
C GLU A 29 -2.65 -10.32 -14.81
N PHE A 30 -2.26 -10.60 -13.56
CA PHE A 30 -3.17 -10.77 -12.44
C PHE A 30 -3.92 -9.48 -12.10
N ALA A 31 -3.21 -8.34 -12.04
CA ALA A 31 -3.84 -7.05 -11.78
C ALA A 31 -4.83 -6.65 -12.90
N ALA A 32 -4.50 -6.94 -14.18
CA ALA A 32 -5.42 -6.67 -15.30
C ALA A 32 -6.66 -7.59 -15.28
N HIS A 33 -6.48 -8.87 -14.91
CA HIS A 33 -7.59 -9.81 -14.73
C HIS A 33 -8.56 -9.31 -13.65
N VAL A 34 -8.04 -9.00 -12.45
CA VAL A 34 -8.86 -8.49 -11.34
C VAL A 34 -9.51 -7.15 -11.68
N ALA A 35 -8.75 -6.21 -12.28
CA ALA A 35 -9.30 -4.91 -12.64
C ALA A 35 -10.47 -5.03 -13.61
N ARG A 36 -10.40 -5.94 -14.60
CA ARG A 36 -11.51 -6.19 -15.53
C ARG A 36 -12.76 -6.67 -14.79
N GLU A 37 -12.62 -7.69 -13.94
CA GLU A 37 -13.73 -8.23 -13.15
C GLU A 37 -14.35 -7.18 -12.22
N GLU A 38 -13.50 -6.40 -11.53
CA GLU A 38 -13.95 -5.40 -10.57
C GLU A 38 -14.58 -4.17 -11.24
N LEU A 39 -14.12 -3.76 -12.43
CA LEU A 39 -14.76 -2.71 -13.23
C LEU A 39 -16.10 -3.17 -13.78
N GLU A 40 -16.20 -4.41 -14.30
CA GLU A 40 -17.45 -4.99 -14.77
C GLU A 40 -18.49 -5.09 -13.64
N LYS A 41 -18.10 -5.65 -12.50
CA LYS A 41 -18.95 -5.77 -11.32
C LYS A 41 -19.49 -4.43 -10.84
N ARG A 42 -18.69 -3.36 -10.94
CA ARG A 42 -19.06 -1.99 -10.57
C ARG A 42 -19.73 -1.21 -11.69
N LYS A 43 -19.89 -1.82 -12.86
CA LYS A 43 -20.49 -1.20 -14.06
C LYS A 43 -19.73 0.08 -14.49
N LEU A 44 -18.41 0.06 -14.39
CA LEU A 44 -17.51 1.13 -14.78
C LEU A 44 -16.95 0.83 -16.18
N PRO A 45 -17.46 1.43 -17.25
CA PRO A 45 -17.00 1.14 -18.60
C PRO A 45 -15.60 1.75 -18.83
N LEU A 46 -14.74 1.06 -19.58
CA LEU A 46 -13.39 1.53 -19.90
C LEU A 46 -13.39 2.88 -20.63
N SER A 47 -14.44 3.18 -21.38
CA SER A 47 -14.64 4.49 -22.05
C SER A 47 -14.90 5.65 -21.09
N ALA A 48 -15.10 5.39 -19.80
CA ALA A 48 -15.25 6.43 -18.79
C ALA A 48 -13.92 7.09 -18.41
N PHE A 49 -12.79 6.47 -18.76
CA PHE A 49 -11.45 6.91 -18.41
C PHE A 49 -10.74 7.56 -19.59
N ASP A 50 -9.96 8.59 -19.32
CA ASP A 50 -9.09 9.29 -20.27
C ASP A 50 -7.61 9.21 -19.88
N PHE A 51 -7.32 8.62 -18.70
CA PHE A 51 -5.98 8.44 -18.17
C PHE A 51 -5.91 7.16 -17.32
N ALA A 52 -4.74 6.53 -17.27
CA ALA A 52 -4.46 5.46 -16.32
C ALA A 52 -3.03 5.58 -15.77
N ALA A 53 -2.81 5.07 -14.56
CA ALA A 53 -1.46 4.89 -14.05
C ALA A 53 -1.33 3.52 -13.39
N TYR A 54 -0.21 2.85 -13.67
CA TYR A 54 0.07 1.52 -13.14
C TYR A 54 1.27 1.56 -12.19
N GLY A 55 1.08 1.07 -10.97
CA GLY A 55 2.11 0.96 -9.94
C GLY A 55 2.74 -0.43 -9.90
N ILE A 56 4.06 -0.51 -10.02
CA ILE A 56 4.81 -1.75 -9.88
C ILE A 56 6.19 -1.45 -9.29
N THR A 57 6.60 -2.20 -8.30
CA THR A 57 7.90 -2.02 -7.63
C THR A 57 8.82 -3.23 -7.81
N VAL A 58 8.25 -4.41 -7.97
CA VAL A 58 8.99 -5.65 -8.20
C VAL A 58 8.86 -6.03 -9.67
N MET A 59 9.94 -5.87 -10.42
CA MET A 59 9.98 -6.24 -11.85
C MET A 59 9.46 -7.66 -12.07
N GLN A 60 8.76 -7.84 -13.17
CA GLN A 60 8.32 -9.14 -13.65
C GLN A 60 8.81 -9.36 -15.07
N ASN A 61 8.81 -10.60 -15.52
CA ASN A 61 9.09 -10.90 -16.92
C ASN A 61 8.19 -10.06 -17.84
N ARG A 62 8.75 -9.45 -18.87
CA ARG A 62 8.04 -8.61 -19.86
C ARG A 62 7.39 -7.33 -19.32
N SER A 63 7.65 -6.94 -18.06
CA SER A 63 7.03 -5.74 -17.47
C SER A 63 7.64 -4.41 -17.96
N PHE A 64 8.61 -4.44 -18.89
CA PHE A 64 9.28 -3.24 -19.42
C PHE A 64 8.31 -2.21 -20.01
N TYR A 65 7.28 -2.64 -20.73
CA TYR A 65 6.30 -1.74 -21.34
C TYR A 65 5.35 -1.10 -20.33
N GLY A 66 5.23 -1.67 -19.13
CA GLY A 66 4.45 -1.10 -18.03
C GLY A 66 2.99 -0.84 -18.38
N LEU A 67 2.53 0.41 -18.20
CA LEU A 67 1.12 0.77 -18.40
C LEU A 67 0.57 0.40 -19.80
N PRO A 68 1.22 0.68 -20.94
CA PRO A 68 0.68 0.27 -22.25
C PRO A 68 0.39 -1.23 -22.35
N TRP A 69 1.18 -2.07 -21.74
CA TRP A 69 0.89 -3.49 -21.68
C TRP A 69 -0.30 -3.80 -20.73
N PHE A 70 -0.35 -3.17 -19.57
CA PHE A 70 -1.46 -3.32 -18.65
C PHE A 70 -2.80 -2.90 -19.29
N THR A 71 -2.86 -1.74 -19.95
CA THR A 71 -4.08 -1.25 -20.61
C THR A 71 -4.46 -2.11 -21.82
N GLY A 72 -3.47 -2.63 -22.56
CA GLY A 72 -3.71 -3.64 -23.62
C GLY A 72 -4.29 -4.94 -23.07
N LEU A 73 -3.77 -5.47 -21.96
CA LEU A 73 -4.34 -6.63 -21.28
C LEU A 73 -5.78 -6.38 -20.80
N LEU A 74 -6.07 -5.15 -20.40
CA LEU A 74 -7.41 -4.76 -19.93
C LEU A 74 -8.40 -4.56 -21.08
N GLY A 75 -7.94 -4.33 -22.31
CA GLY A 75 -8.76 -3.94 -23.47
C GLY A 75 -9.05 -2.43 -23.51
N ALA A 76 -8.14 -1.63 -22.98
CA ALA A 76 -8.23 -0.18 -22.84
C ALA A 76 -7.03 0.52 -23.51
N GLU A 77 -6.67 0.12 -24.73
CA GLU A 77 -5.49 0.57 -25.46
C GLU A 77 -5.46 2.08 -25.72
N HIS A 78 -6.61 2.75 -25.62
CA HIS A 78 -6.74 4.20 -25.75
C HIS A 78 -6.23 4.98 -24.53
N LEU A 79 -6.00 4.33 -23.38
CA LEU A 79 -5.62 5.02 -22.16
C LEU A 79 -4.11 5.30 -22.11
N PRO A 80 -3.69 6.58 -22.13
CA PRO A 80 -2.32 6.99 -21.90
C PRO A 80 -1.99 7.04 -20.40
N GLY A 81 -0.70 7.13 -20.08
CA GLY A 81 -0.22 7.41 -18.74
C GLY A 81 1.08 6.68 -18.37
N PRO A 82 1.58 6.86 -17.17
CA PRO A 82 2.86 6.33 -16.72
C PRO A 82 2.76 5.00 -15.99
N THR A 83 3.88 4.28 -15.99
CA THR A 83 4.19 3.29 -14.95
C THR A 83 4.93 4.00 -13.82
N VAL A 84 4.51 3.77 -12.58
CA VAL A 84 4.97 4.48 -11.39
C VAL A 84 5.66 3.52 -10.44
N ASN A 85 6.83 3.92 -9.93
CA ASN A 85 7.56 3.25 -8.87
C ASN A 85 8.10 4.27 -7.87
N GLN A 86 7.64 4.20 -6.63
CA GLN A 86 8.20 4.88 -5.47
C GLN A 86 8.26 3.91 -4.28
N ALA A 87 8.75 2.69 -4.53
CA ALA A 87 8.80 1.63 -3.54
C ALA A 87 7.46 1.51 -2.78
N CYS A 88 7.49 1.41 -1.45
CA CYS A 88 6.29 1.26 -0.61
C CYS A 88 5.28 2.41 -0.72
N ALA A 89 5.70 3.61 -1.17
CA ALA A 89 4.82 4.78 -1.35
C ALA A 89 4.14 4.84 -2.72
N THR A 90 4.33 3.83 -3.58
CA THR A 90 3.78 3.81 -4.95
C THR A 90 2.27 4.04 -5.00
N GLY A 91 1.49 3.45 -4.09
CA GLY A 91 0.04 3.67 -4.03
C GLY A 91 -0.36 5.13 -3.80
N ALA A 92 0.33 5.82 -2.88
CA ALA A 92 0.12 7.25 -2.65
C ALA A 92 0.61 8.10 -3.84
N ARG A 93 1.72 7.68 -4.48
CA ARG A 93 2.23 8.35 -5.69
C ARG A 93 1.25 8.26 -6.86
N LEU A 94 0.54 7.16 -7.04
CA LEU A 94 -0.52 7.04 -8.05
C LEU A 94 -1.60 8.11 -7.86
N VAL A 95 -2.08 8.28 -6.62
CA VAL A 95 -3.06 9.33 -6.27
C VAL A 95 -2.51 10.72 -6.57
N ALA A 96 -1.26 10.99 -6.18
CA ALA A 96 -0.60 12.27 -6.46
C ALA A 96 -0.42 12.51 -7.96
N THR A 97 -0.10 11.48 -8.73
CA THR A 97 0.07 11.56 -10.19
C THR A 97 -1.26 11.96 -10.86
N ALA A 98 -2.35 11.25 -10.56
CA ALA A 98 -3.66 11.61 -11.12
C ALA A 98 -4.11 13.02 -10.72
N ALA A 99 -3.93 13.40 -9.46
CA ALA A 99 -4.25 14.75 -8.98
C ALA A 99 -3.42 15.85 -9.71
N GLY A 100 -2.16 15.55 -10.06
CA GLY A 100 -1.31 16.42 -10.86
C GLY A 100 -1.81 16.56 -12.30
N GLU A 101 -2.19 15.47 -12.97
CA GLU A 101 -2.77 15.49 -14.31
C GLU A 101 -4.08 16.29 -14.34
N PHE A 102 -4.93 16.12 -13.32
CA PHE A 102 -6.15 16.91 -13.19
C PHE A 102 -5.87 18.40 -13.00
N ALA A 103 -4.87 18.76 -12.20
CA ALA A 103 -4.48 20.16 -11.99
C ALA A 103 -3.91 20.80 -13.25
N MET A 104 -3.24 20.03 -14.11
CA MET A 104 -2.75 20.50 -15.42
C MET A 104 -3.84 20.52 -16.50
N GLY A 105 -5.00 19.91 -16.27
CA GLY A 105 -6.09 19.77 -17.24
C GLY A 105 -5.78 18.79 -18.38
N THR A 106 -4.81 17.88 -18.18
CA THR A 106 -4.41 16.85 -19.17
C THR A 106 -5.23 15.58 -19.05
N ALA A 107 -5.91 15.39 -17.92
CA ALA A 107 -6.84 14.30 -17.68
C ALA A 107 -8.02 14.75 -16.83
N SER A 108 -9.12 14.01 -16.88
CA SER A 108 -10.33 14.26 -16.11
C SER A 108 -10.82 13.06 -15.31
N THR A 109 -10.55 11.84 -15.77
CA THR A 109 -10.97 10.61 -15.09
C THR A 109 -9.90 9.54 -15.23
N ALA A 110 -9.34 9.10 -14.11
CA ALA A 110 -8.20 8.22 -14.05
C ALA A 110 -8.52 6.85 -13.46
N LEU A 111 -7.96 5.79 -14.06
CA LEU A 111 -7.89 4.45 -13.50
C LEU A 111 -6.50 4.23 -12.88
N LEU A 112 -6.45 4.01 -11.58
CA LEU A 112 -5.20 3.78 -10.84
C LEU A 112 -5.18 2.34 -10.34
N VAL A 113 -4.18 1.56 -10.75
CA VAL A 113 -4.01 0.18 -10.31
C VAL A 113 -2.57 -0.06 -9.92
N SER A 114 -2.37 -0.78 -8.84
CA SER A 114 -1.05 -1.30 -8.47
C SER A 114 -1.10 -2.79 -8.24
N GLY A 115 -0.12 -3.50 -8.76
CA GLY A 115 0.00 -4.94 -8.58
C GLY A 115 1.47 -5.34 -8.43
N ASP A 116 1.78 -6.00 -7.31
CA ASP A 116 3.12 -6.51 -7.04
C ASP A 116 3.07 -7.96 -6.58
N ARG A 117 4.13 -8.66 -6.91
CA ARG A 117 4.42 -10.00 -6.43
C ARG A 117 5.84 -10.05 -5.90
N THR A 118 5.97 -10.15 -4.58
CA THR A 118 7.28 -10.29 -3.91
C THR A 118 7.76 -11.73 -3.94
N SER A 119 6.84 -12.68 -4.01
CA SER A 119 7.15 -14.11 -4.18
C SER A 119 7.93 -14.35 -5.46
N ASN A 120 9.00 -15.15 -5.36
CA ASN A 120 9.82 -15.49 -6.52
C ASN A 120 10.25 -14.24 -7.30
N GLY A 121 10.66 -13.18 -6.59
CA GLY A 121 11.17 -11.96 -7.20
C GLY A 121 12.27 -12.27 -8.22
N PRO A 122 12.46 -11.44 -9.24
CA PRO A 122 13.36 -11.78 -10.32
C PRO A 122 14.80 -11.90 -9.84
N HIS A 123 15.51 -12.87 -10.39
CA HIS A 123 16.96 -12.93 -10.36
C HIS A 123 17.49 -12.29 -11.64
N VAL A 124 18.27 -11.23 -11.50
CA VAL A 124 18.85 -10.50 -12.62
C VAL A 124 20.35 -10.75 -12.66
N TYR A 125 20.86 -10.96 -13.85
CA TYR A 125 22.29 -11.07 -14.08
C TYR A 125 22.78 -9.88 -14.90
N TYR A 126 23.71 -9.12 -14.34
CA TYR A 126 24.32 -7.98 -14.99
C TYR A 126 25.71 -8.36 -15.50
N PRO A 127 25.98 -8.27 -16.81
CA PRO A 127 27.32 -8.46 -17.32
C PRO A 127 28.30 -7.47 -16.69
N ALA A 128 29.47 -7.95 -16.28
CA ALA A 128 30.54 -7.12 -15.70
C ALA A 128 31.87 -7.48 -16.33
N PRO A 129 32.11 -7.13 -17.63
CA PRO A 129 33.30 -7.53 -18.40
C PRO A 129 34.60 -7.01 -17.77
N GLU A 130 34.55 -5.91 -17.01
CA GLU A 130 35.71 -5.35 -16.31
C GLU A 130 36.00 -6.03 -14.94
N ALA A 131 35.11 -6.90 -14.50
CA ALA A 131 35.34 -7.63 -13.26
C ALA A 131 36.42 -8.72 -13.44
N PRO A 132 37.13 -9.10 -12.37
CA PRO A 132 38.09 -10.19 -12.43
C PRO A 132 37.46 -11.48 -12.99
N GLY A 133 38.05 -12.03 -14.03
CA GLY A 133 37.53 -13.20 -14.74
C GLY A 133 36.31 -12.94 -15.64
N GLY A 134 35.90 -11.69 -15.84
CA GLY A 134 34.72 -11.33 -16.63
C GLY A 134 33.40 -11.82 -16.07
N THR A 135 33.34 -12.19 -14.77
CA THR A 135 32.13 -12.66 -14.08
C THR A 135 31.15 -11.54 -13.90
N GLY A 136 29.86 -11.79 -14.18
CA GLY A 136 28.79 -10.84 -13.95
C GLY A 136 28.35 -10.78 -12.48
N ILE A 137 27.39 -9.89 -12.21
CA ILE A 137 26.77 -9.70 -10.90
C ILE A 137 25.37 -10.31 -10.96
N SER A 138 25.09 -11.21 -10.03
CA SER A 138 23.75 -11.78 -9.84
C SER A 138 23.05 -11.05 -8.69
N GLU A 139 21.80 -10.66 -8.90
CA GLU A 139 20.96 -9.95 -7.93
C GLU A 139 19.63 -10.67 -7.74
N ASN A 140 19.24 -10.97 -6.51
CA ASN A 140 17.87 -11.23 -6.15
C ASN A 140 17.20 -9.89 -5.85
N VAL A 141 16.45 -9.35 -6.82
CA VAL A 141 15.92 -7.97 -6.77
C VAL A 141 15.13 -7.68 -5.49
N VAL A 142 14.41 -8.64 -4.92
CA VAL A 142 13.63 -8.45 -3.70
C VAL A 142 14.48 -8.55 -2.45
N LEU A 143 15.19 -9.67 -2.28
CA LEU A 143 15.93 -9.93 -1.05
C LEU A 143 17.15 -9.02 -0.89
N ASP A 144 17.88 -8.78 -1.97
CA ASP A 144 19.07 -7.93 -1.91
C ASP A 144 18.69 -6.47 -1.66
N SER A 145 17.57 -5.99 -2.26
CA SER A 145 17.04 -4.65 -1.98
C SER A 145 16.55 -4.47 -0.55
N PHE A 146 16.02 -5.51 0.10
CA PHE A 146 15.64 -5.43 1.51
C PHE A 146 16.84 -5.48 2.45
N ASN A 147 17.90 -6.17 2.05
CA ASN A 147 19.10 -6.36 2.86
C ASN A 147 20.07 -5.20 2.77
N VAL A 148 20.11 -4.48 1.65
CA VAL A 148 21.09 -3.40 1.45
C VAL A 148 20.49 -2.24 0.67
N ASP A 149 20.25 -1.12 1.33
CA ASP A 149 20.09 0.18 0.68
C ASP A 149 21.46 0.60 0.11
N PRO A 150 21.59 0.85 -1.20
CA PRO A 150 22.89 1.14 -1.81
C PRO A 150 23.49 2.48 -1.35
N PHE A 151 22.67 3.42 -0.88
CA PHE A 151 23.13 4.71 -0.33
C PHE A 151 23.35 4.63 1.18
N ALA A 152 22.40 4.11 1.94
CA ALA A 152 22.51 3.98 3.39
C ALA A 152 23.46 2.85 3.81
N ARG A 153 23.66 1.85 2.95
CA ARG A 153 24.49 0.65 3.18
C ARG A 153 24.06 -0.14 4.42
N CYS A 154 22.76 -0.22 4.61
CA CYS A 154 22.15 -0.98 5.70
C CYS A 154 20.85 -1.65 5.23
N ALA A 155 20.36 -2.62 5.99
CA ALA A 155 19.08 -3.27 5.72
C ALA A 155 17.90 -2.39 6.15
N MET A 156 16.70 -2.70 5.65
CA MET A 156 15.47 -2.01 6.06
C MET A 156 15.26 -2.09 7.58
N VAL A 157 15.52 -3.24 8.20
CA VAL A 157 15.38 -3.41 9.65
C VAL A 157 16.35 -2.54 10.45
N ASP A 158 17.54 -2.29 9.93
CA ASP A 158 18.52 -1.43 10.59
C ASP A 158 18.02 0.02 10.69
N THR A 159 17.22 0.48 9.70
CA THR A 159 16.58 1.81 9.76
C THR A 159 15.58 1.90 10.90
N ALA A 160 14.86 0.81 11.17
CA ALA A 160 13.90 0.73 12.26
C ALA A 160 14.61 0.70 13.63
N ASP A 161 15.69 -0.08 13.77
CA ASP A 161 16.50 -0.10 14.99
C ASP A 161 17.16 1.27 15.28
N ASN A 162 17.56 2.01 14.25
CA ASN A 162 18.09 3.36 14.40
C ASN A 162 17.04 4.34 14.95
N VAL A 163 15.81 4.32 14.39
CA VAL A 163 14.72 5.15 14.92
C VAL A 163 14.30 4.68 16.30
N ALA A 164 14.19 3.38 16.55
CA ALA A 164 13.88 2.84 17.87
C ALA A 164 14.89 3.31 18.94
N ARG A 165 16.17 3.27 18.62
CA ARG A 165 17.25 3.75 19.53
C ARG A 165 17.15 5.25 19.76
N ARG A 166 16.92 6.03 18.71
CA ARG A 166 16.79 7.50 18.79
C ARG A 166 15.61 7.92 19.66
N GLU A 167 14.48 7.24 19.50
CA GLU A 167 13.21 7.57 20.19
C GLU A 167 13.04 6.81 21.53
N GLY A 168 13.98 5.93 21.90
CA GLY A 168 13.87 5.12 23.13
C GLY A 168 12.71 4.12 23.07
N ILE A 169 12.45 3.53 21.91
CA ILE A 169 11.37 2.52 21.69
C ILE A 169 11.97 1.13 21.93
N ASP A 170 11.49 0.44 22.93
CA ASP A 170 11.96 -0.91 23.24
C ASP A 170 11.14 -2.01 22.56
N THR A 171 11.61 -3.24 22.71
CA THR A 171 10.93 -4.43 22.16
C THR A 171 9.54 -4.67 22.76
N ALA A 172 9.38 -4.37 24.05
CA ALA A 172 8.10 -4.59 24.75
C ALA A 172 7.00 -3.68 24.21
N GLU A 173 7.32 -2.41 24.00
CA GLU A 173 6.38 -1.43 23.39
C GLU A 173 6.02 -1.81 21.95
N GLN A 174 6.99 -2.27 21.15
CA GLN A 174 6.74 -2.78 19.80
C GLN A 174 5.82 -4.00 19.79
N HIS A 175 6.00 -4.92 20.75
CA HIS A 175 5.15 -6.08 20.90
C HIS A 175 3.74 -5.71 21.36
N GLU A 176 3.59 -4.77 22.31
CA GLU A 176 2.29 -4.26 22.74
C GLU A 176 1.51 -3.69 21.54
N LEU A 177 2.14 -2.84 20.73
CA LEU A 177 1.55 -2.32 19.52
C LEU A 177 1.12 -3.44 18.57
N THR A 178 1.99 -4.40 18.29
CA THR A 178 1.69 -5.50 17.37
C THR A 178 0.50 -6.33 17.84
N LEU A 179 0.43 -6.65 19.12
CA LEU A 179 -0.71 -7.36 19.70
C LEU A 179 -2.00 -6.56 19.54
N TYR A 180 -1.95 -5.26 19.79
CA TYR A 180 -3.11 -4.39 19.62
C TYR A 180 -3.55 -4.29 18.14
N ARG A 181 -2.61 -4.21 17.17
CA ARG A 181 -2.93 -4.24 15.73
C ARG A 181 -3.61 -5.54 15.32
N ASN A 182 -3.23 -6.68 15.93
CA ASN A 182 -3.94 -7.95 15.74
C ASN A 182 -5.39 -7.87 16.22
N THR A 183 -5.67 -7.22 17.35
CA THR A 183 -7.06 -7.03 17.82
C THR A 183 -7.86 -6.14 16.87
N GLN A 184 -7.25 -5.07 16.35
CA GLN A 184 -7.89 -4.19 15.36
C GLN A 184 -8.17 -4.94 14.03
N TYR A 185 -7.25 -5.79 13.58
CA TYR A 185 -7.51 -6.63 12.41
C TYR A 185 -8.62 -7.65 12.67
N ALA A 186 -8.71 -8.20 13.88
CA ALA A 186 -9.79 -9.10 14.24
C ALA A 186 -11.19 -8.42 14.17
N GLU A 187 -11.27 -7.10 14.42
CA GLU A 187 -12.51 -6.33 14.20
C GLU A 187 -12.94 -6.34 12.73
N ALA A 188 -11.98 -6.23 11.79
CA ALA A 188 -12.28 -6.29 10.36
C ALA A 188 -12.82 -7.66 9.91
N LEU A 189 -12.57 -8.71 10.70
CA LEU A 189 -13.00 -10.07 10.41
C LEU A 189 -14.36 -10.43 11.03
N LYS A 190 -14.92 -9.57 11.87
CA LYS A 190 -16.23 -9.81 12.49
C LYS A 190 -17.37 -9.82 11.46
N ASP A 191 -18.47 -10.41 11.83
CA ASP A 191 -19.71 -10.43 11.05
C ASP A 191 -19.50 -10.91 9.59
N GLY A 192 -18.75 -12.00 9.43
CA GLY A 192 -18.44 -12.54 8.11
C GLY A 192 -17.51 -11.63 7.29
N ARG A 193 -16.63 -10.89 7.94
CA ARG A 193 -15.71 -9.89 7.34
C ARG A 193 -16.46 -8.67 6.76
N ALA A 194 -17.51 -8.22 7.46
CA ALA A 194 -18.37 -7.11 7.00
C ALA A 194 -17.57 -5.86 6.59
N PHE A 195 -16.49 -5.51 7.30
CA PHE A 195 -15.64 -4.40 6.92
C PHE A 195 -14.88 -4.68 5.61
N GLN A 196 -14.22 -5.82 5.51
CA GLN A 196 -13.41 -6.14 4.31
C GLN A 196 -14.25 -6.35 3.05
N THR A 197 -15.46 -6.88 3.18
CA THR A 197 -16.35 -7.12 2.03
C THR A 197 -16.88 -5.85 1.37
N ARG A 198 -16.66 -4.68 1.97
CA ARG A 198 -16.97 -3.37 1.37
C ARG A 198 -16.05 -3.07 0.16
N TYR A 199 -14.84 -3.61 0.13
CA TYR A 199 -13.86 -3.35 -0.91
C TYR A 199 -13.16 -4.61 -1.46
N MET A 200 -13.36 -5.76 -0.85
CA MET A 200 -12.74 -7.04 -1.19
C MET A 200 -13.84 -8.10 -1.37
N PRO A 201 -13.76 -9.01 -2.34
CA PRO A 201 -14.71 -10.11 -2.45
C PRO A 201 -14.78 -10.96 -1.18
N ALA A 202 -15.98 -11.42 -0.82
CA ALA A 202 -16.17 -12.35 0.31
C ALA A 202 -15.40 -13.65 0.09
N GLU A 203 -15.45 -14.15 -1.14
CA GLU A 203 -14.64 -15.27 -1.63
C GLU A 203 -13.87 -14.81 -2.86
N PHE A 204 -12.58 -15.06 -2.86
CA PHE A 204 -11.70 -14.73 -3.98
C PHE A 204 -11.25 -16.00 -4.68
N ALA A 205 -11.63 -16.12 -5.95
CA ALA A 205 -11.24 -17.23 -6.82
C ALA A 205 -9.81 -17.00 -7.33
N VAL A 206 -8.87 -17.76 -6.83
CA VAL A 206 -7.47 -17.71 -7.27
C VAL A 206 -7.37 -18.38 -8.64
N PRO A 207 -6.98 -17.66 -9.70
CA PRO A 207 -6.87 -18.23 -11.04
C PRO A 207 -5.62 -19.09 -11.21
N ASP A 208 -5.61 -19.95 -12.21
CA ASP A 208 -4.39 -20.57 -12.70
C ASP A 208 -3.50 -19.55 -13.45
N ALA A 209 -2.26 -19.91 -13.77
CA ALA A 209 -1.31 -19.03 -14.44
C ALA A 209 -1.74 -18.57 -15.86
N ARG A 210 -2.83 -19.14 -16.40
CA ARG A 210 -3.38 -18.76 -17.70
C ARG A 210 -4.73 -18.04 -17.59
N PHE A 211 -5.20 -17.78 -16.36
CA PHE A 211 -6.49 -17.13 -16.06
C PHE A 211 -7.69 -17.82 -16.70
N ARG A 212 -7.67 -19.17 -16.78
CA ARG A 212 -8.72 -19.97 -17.42
C ARG A 212 -9.61 -20.74 -16.46
N LYS A 213 -9.10 -21.04 -15.27
CA LYS A 213 -9.81 -21.80 -14.25
C LYS A 213 -9.39 -21.35 -12.85
N THR A 214 -10.29 -21.52 -11.90
CA THR A 214 -9.99 -21.35 -10.47
C THR A 214 -9.23 -22.56 -9.97
N VAL A 215 -8.09 -22.33 -9.31
CA VAL A 215 -7.29 -23.39 -8.67
C VAL A 215 -7.55 -23.49 -7.18
N LYS A 216 -8.01 -22.41 -6.56
CA LYS A 216 -8.32 -22.32 -5.14
C LYS A 216 -9.28 -21.17 -4.88
N THR A 217 -10.06 -21.26 -3.82
CA THR A 217 -10.83 -20.12 -3.28
C THR A 217 -10.27 -19.75 -1.92
N VAL A 218 -10.12 -18.44 -1.66
CA VAL A 218 -9.67 -17.89 -0.39
C VAL A 218 -10.67 -16.87 0.15
N THR A 219 -10.78 -16.77 1.47
CA THR A 219 -11.78 -15.95 2.15
C THR A 219 -11.14 -14.78 2.89
N GLY A 220 -10.13 -14.12 2.33
CA GLY A 220 -9.43 -12.98 2.93
C GLY A 220 -7.93 -13.13 2.86
N ASP A 221 -7.23 -12.30 3.61
CA ASP A 221 -5.77 -12.27 3.61
C ASP A 221 -5.19 -13.61 4.02
N CYS A 222 -4.18 -14.07 3.29
CA CYS A 222 -3.60 -15.40 3.45
C CYS A 222 -2.25 -15.32 4.16
N GLY A 223 -2.08 -16.17 5.18
CA GLY A 223 -0.83 -16.23 5.95
C GLY A 223 -0.75 -15.23 7.10
N VAL A 224 -1.89 -14.67 7.51
CA VAL A 224 -2.01 -13.92 8.77
C VAL A 224 -2.27 -14.92 9.89
N TYR A 225 -1.42 -14.90 10.89
CA TYR A 225 -1.52 -15.80 12.05
C TYR A 225 -1.83 -14.99 13.31
N PRO A 226 -2.69 -15.51 14.21
CA PRO A 226 -2.95 -14.87 15.49
C PRO A 226 -1.66 -14.67 16.29
N ALA A 227 -1.45 -13.46 16.79
CA ALA A 227 -0.33 -13.15 17.66
C ALA A 227 -0.56 -13.74 19.07
N SER A 228 0.51 -14.19 19.71
CA SER A 228 0.53 -14.64 21.08
C SER A 228 1.60 -13.88 21.85
N ALA A 229 1.21 -13.22 22.93
CA ALA A 229 2.14 -12.47 23.79
C ALA A 229 3.30 -13.34 24.29
N GLU A 230 3.01 -14.57 24.69
CA GLU A 230 4.01 -15.52 25.16
C GLU A 230 5.03 -15.88 24.06
N LYS A 231 4.55 -16.21 22.86
CA LYS A 231 5.42 -16.52 21.73
C LYS A 231 6.24 -15.32 21.30
N MET A 232 5.66 -14.12 21.33
CA MET A 232 6.36 -12.88 20.98
C MET A 232 7.46 -12.54 21.99
N ALA A 233 7.20 -12.72 23.29
CA ALA A 233 8.19 -12.48 24.34
C ALA A 233 9.43 -13.37 24.24
N ALA A 234 9.32 -14.54 23.60
CA ALA A 234 10.43 -15.45 23.36
C ALA A 234 11.28 -15.07 22.13
N LEU A 235 10.83 -14.13 21.29
CA LEU A 235 11.56 -13.73 20.07
C LEU A 235 12.78 -12.88 20.42
N LYS A 236 13.88 -13.18 19.74
CA LYS A 236 15.08 -12.35 19.78
C LYS A 236 15.00 -11.25 18.71
N PRO A 237 15.64 -10.10 18.90
CA PRO A 237 15.84 -9.12 17.86
C PRO A 237 16.42 -9.74 16.59
N VAL A 238 16.03 -9.21 15.42
CA VAL A 238 16.55 -9.65 14.12
C VAL A 238 18.02 -9.30 13.93
N ARG A 239 18.45 -8.23 14.59
CA ARG A 239 19.84 -7.77 14.62
C ARG A 239 20.41 -7.82 16.03
N ASP A 240 21.68 -8.18 16.16
CA ASP A 240 22.38 -8.14 17.44
C ASP A 240 22.41 -6.69 17.97
N GLY A 241 21.98 -6.52 19.22
CA GLY A 241 21.84 -5.19 19.84
C GLY A 241 20.70 -4.33 19.32
N GLY A 242 19.84 -4.87 18.45
CA GLY A 242 18.60 -4.24 18.00
C GLY A 242 17.44 -4.46 18.96
N SER A 243 16.28 -3.89 18.64
CA SER A 243 15.01 -4.05 19.38
C SER A 243 13.89 -4.66 18.53
N VAL A 244 14.03 -4.65 17.20
CA VAL A 244 13.02 -5.13 16.26
C VAL A 244 13.06 -6.64 16.16
N THR A 245 11.92 -7.30 16.42
CA THR A 245 11.75 -8.74 16.26
C THR A 245 10.95 -9.08 15.00
N PHE A 246 10.91 -10.37 14.61
CA PHE A 246 10.06 -10.80 13.49
C PHE A 246 8.57 -10.48 13.68
N ALA A 247 8.08 -10.41 14.93
CA ALA A 247 6.70 -10.05 15.20
C ALA A 247 6.42 -8.56 15.03
N ALA A 248 7.44 -7.70 15.17
CA ALA A 248 7.33 -6.26 15.08
C ALA A 248 7.58 -5.70 13.67
N GLN A 249 7.59 -6.56 12.66
CA GLN A 249 7.74 -6.19 11.26
C GLN A 249 6.71 -6.88 10.37
N THR A 250 6.35 -6.22 9.26
CA THR A 250 5.48 -6.79 8.23
C THR A 250 6.14 -7.97 7.54
N HIS A 251 5.35 -8.76 6.82
CA HIS A 251 5.87 -9.81 5.95
C HIS A 251 5.65 -9.45 4.48
N PRO A 252 6.57 -9.83 3.58
CA PRO A 252 6.37 -9.68 2.14
C PRO A 252 5.12 -10.44 1.69
N ALA A 253 4.37 -9.85 0.77
CA ALA A 253 3.13 -10.42 0.26
C ALA A 253 2.96 -10.14 -1.24
N ASP A 254 1.98 -10.80 -1.84
CA ASP A 254 1.55 -10.64 -3.21
C ASP A 254 0.11 -10.11 -3.24
N GLY A 255 -0.23 -9.26 -4.17
CA GLY A 255 -1.59 -8.74 -4.31
C GLY A 255 -1.71 -7.56 -5.26
N ASN A 256 -2.92 -7.07 -5.43
CA ASN A 256 -3.19 -5.86 -6.16
C ASN A 256 -4.33 -5.05 -5.52
N ALA A 257 -4.39 -3.78 -5.85
CA ALA A 257 -5.46 -2.87 -5.48
C ALA A 257 -5.64 -1.83 -6.58
N GLY A 258 -6.86 -1.30 -6.71
CA GLY A 258 -7.15 -0.25 -7.66
C GLY A 258 -8.23 0.70 -7.16
N LEU A 259 -8.24 1.90 -7.71
CA LEU A 259 -9.28 2.89 -7.50
C LEU A 259 -9.42 3.83 -8.72
N VAL A 260 -10.59 4.43 -8.82
CA VAL A 260 -10.91 5.46 -9.82
C VAL A 260 -10.81 6.84 -9.18
N MET A 261 -10.30 7.80 -9.93
CA MET A 261 -10.32 9.21 -9.55
C MET A 261 -10.89 10.09 -10.67
N THR A 262 -11.47 11.22 -10.32
CA THR A 262 -11.93 12.23 -11.28
C THR A 262 -11.69 13.65 -10.77
N ALA A 263 -11.53 14.60 -11.69
CA ALA A 263 -11.37 16.01 -11.39
C ALA A 263 -12.69 16.70 -10.98
N ASP A 264 -13.85 16.07 -11.25
CA ASP A 264 -15.17 16.66 -11.10
C ASP A 264 -16.04 15.93 -10.06
N PRO A 265 -16.62 16.65 -9.08
CA PRO A 265 -17.45 16.04 -8.04
C PRO A 265 -18.78 15.48 -8.56
N GLY A 266 -19.33 16.03 -9.66
CA GLY A 266 -20.53 15.50 -10.32
C GLY A 266 -20.22 14.15 -10.97
N ARG A 267 -19.10 14.10 -11.70
CA ARG A 267 -18.62 12.85 -12.31
C ARG A 267 -18.30 11.79 -11.27
N ALA A 268 -17.78 12.18 -10.10
CA ALA A 268 -17.55 11.25 -8.99
C ALA A 268 -18.85 10.60 -8.51
N ARG A 269 -19.94 11.36 -8.43
CA ARG A 269 -21.27 10.81 -8.09
C ARG A 269 -21.82 9.89 -9.17
N GLU A 270 -21.66 10.24 -10.44
CA GLU A 270 -22.09 9.40 -11.57
C GLU A 270 -21.37 8.05 -11.64
N LEU A 271 -20.06 8.06 -11.36
CA LEU A 271 -19.20 6.88 -11.37
C LEU A 271 -19.25 6.07 -10.06
N SER A 272 -19.96 6.55 -9.04
CA SER A 272 -20.13 5.80 -7.80
C SER A 272 -21.04 4.58 -8.01
N PRO A 273 -20.56 3.34 -7.77
CA PRO A 273 -21.41 2.16 -7.83
C PRO A 273 -22.40 2.10 -6.65
N VAL A 274 -22.26 2.98 -5.66
CA VAL A 274 -23.15 3.06 -4.49
C VAL A 274 -23.98 4.33 -4.58
N SER A 275 -25.28 4.17 -4.83
CA SER A 275 -26.22 5.29 -4.91
C SER A 275 -26.31 6.02 -3.55
N GLY A 276 -26.20 7.35 -3.55
CA GLY A 276 -26.27 8.15 -2.34
C GLY A 276 -25.07 8.01 -1.41
N GLY A 277 -23.97 7.40 -1.86
CA GLY A 277 -22.73 7.31 -1.11
C GLY A 277 -22.10 8.68 -0.85
N PRO A 278 -21.20 8.77 0.14
CA PRO A 278 -20.54 10.03 0.49
C PRO A 278 -19.64 10.55 -0.63
N GLN A 279 -19.37 11.84 -0.62
CA GLN A 279 -18.32 12.40 -1.45
C GLN A 279 -16.96 12.13 -0.83
N VAL A 280 -16.02 11.62 -1.63
CA VAL A 280 -14.63 11.41 -1.21
C VAL A 280 -13.74 12.36 -2.01
N GLN A 281 -13.02 13.24 -1.31
CA GLN A 281 -12.12 14.22 -1.91
C GLN A 281 -10.69 14.05 -1.42
N VAL A 282 -9.72 14.10 -2.33
CA VAL A 282 -8.31 14.24 -2.00
C VAL A 282 -8.03 15.71 -1.68
N ILE A 283 -7.67 16.01 -0.44
CA ILE A 283 -7.44 17.37 0.04
C ILE A 283 -5.99 17.80 -0.16
N ALA A 284 -5.06 16.94 0.25
CA ALA A 284 -3.63 17.26 0.21
C ALA A 284 -2.77 16.03 0.04
N VAL A 285 -1.58 16.24 -0.51
CA VAL A 285 -0.51 15.25 -0.59
C VAL A 285 0.76 15.87 -0.03
N GLY A 286 1.45 15.15 0.84
CA GLY A 286 2.76 15.51 1.35
C GLY A 286 3.80 14.47 0.98
N GLN A 287 5.05 14.89 0.84
CA GLN A 287 6.18 14.00 0.62
C GLN A 287 7.41 14.51 1.35
N ALA A 288 8.22 13.58 1.83
CA ALA A 288 9.45 13.90 2.54
C ALA A 288 10.54 12.88 2.27
N ARG A 289 11.74 13.29 2.54
CA ARG A 289 12.91 12.44 2.72
C ARG A 289 13.64 12.91 3.97
N VAL A 290 14.09 11.98 4.79
CA VAL A 290 14.78 12.27 6.06
C VAL A 290 16.24 11.85 5.99
N GLU A 291 16.93 11.98 7.11
CA GLU A 291 18.32 11.57 7.24
C GLU A 291 18.50 10.08 6.91
N LYS A 292 19.69 9.76 6.43
CA LYS A 292 20.09 8.43 6.01
C LYS A 292 19.88 7.38 7.10
N ALA A 293 19.33 6.23 6.71
CA ALA A 293 19.05 5.09 7.57
C ALA A 293 18.05 5.34 8.72
N HIS A 294 17.05 6.22 8.48
CA HIS A 294 15.98 6.52 9.46
C HIS A 294 14.57 6.48 8.81
N MET A 295 14.36 5.56 7.88
CA MET A 295 13.14 5.44 7.08
C MET A 295 11.83 5.53 7.90
N PRO A 296 11.66 4.88 9.08
CA PRO A 296 10.41 4.95 9.85
C PRO A 296 10.04 6.34 10.36
N ALA A 297 10.95 7.30 10.37
CA ALA A 297 10.68 8.68 10.76
C ALA A 297 10.14 9.55 9.62
N ALA A 298 10.35 9.17 8.37
CA ALA A 298 9.98 9.96 7.20
C ALA A 298 8.47 10.30 7.10
N PRO A 299 7.53 9.44 7.51
CA PRO A 299 6.11 9.74 7.50
C PRO A 299 5.71 10.97 8.32
N VAL A 300 6.44 11.30 9.38
CA VAL A 300 6.19 12.48 10.22
C VAL A 300 6.27 13.76 9.39
N ASP A 301 7.36 13.92 8.65
CA ASP A 301 7.58 15.13 7.84
C ASP A 301 6.67 15.18 6.60
N ALA A 302 6.36 14.02 6.01
CA ALA A 302 5.39 13.96 4.92
C ALA A 302 3.99 14.37 5.40
N ALA A 303 3.56 13.90 6.57
CA ALA A 303 2.28 14.24 7.18
C ALA A 303 2.21 15.73 7.57
N ARG A 304 3.28 16.29 8.18
CA ARG A 304 3.34 17.73 8.49
C ARG A 304 3.11 18.59 7.25
N LYS A 305 3.78 18.27 6.14
CA LYS A 305 3.59 19.00 4.87
C LYS A 305 2.18 18.86 4.31
N ALA A 306 1.57 17.67 4.39
CA ALA A 306 0.19 17.48 3.94
C ALA A 306 -0.80 18.27 4.80
N LEU A 307 -0.64 18.25 6.12
CA LEU A 307 -1.46 19.01 7.07
C LEU A 307 -1.31 20.52 6.85
N GLU A 308 -0.08 21.02 6.73
CA GLU A 308 0.20 22.42 6.43
C GLU A 308 -0.44 22.88 5.12
N PHE A 309 -0.29 22.09 4.05
CA PHE A 309 -0.92 22.38 2.76
C PHE A 309 -2.44 22.41 2.84
N ALA A 310 -3.03 21.54 3.65
CA ALA A 310 -4.47 21.49 3.88
C ALA A 310 -4.99 22.57 4.82
N GLY A 311 -4.14 23.26 5.58
CA GLY A 311 -4.52 24.16 6.66
C GLY A 311 -5.18 23.42 7.84
N LEU A 312 -4.79 22.16 8.08
CA LEU A 312 -5.35 21.29 9.09
C LEU A 312 -4.27 20.88 10.11
N THR A 313 -4.74 20.33 11.23
CA THR A 313 -3.90 19.76 12.29
C THR A 313 -4.20 18.27 12.43
N ILE A 314 -3.37 17.54 13.18
CA ILE A 314 -3.63 16.13 13.48
C ILE A 314 -4.93 15.94 14.29
N ALA A 315 -5.35 16.93 15.09
CA ALA A 315 -6.57 16.90 15.88
C ALA A 315 -7.85 16.94 15.01
N ASP A 316 -7.76 17.40 13.77
CA ASP A 316 -8.86 17.42 12.81
C ASP A 316 -9.10 16.04 12.16
N MET A 317 -8.19 15.09 12.36
CA MET A 317 -8.25 13.77 11.71
C MET A 317 -9.17 12.82 12.46
N THR A 318 -10.25 12.39 11.81
CA THR A 318 -11.19 11.37 12.29
C THR A 318 -10.59 9.96 12.20
N ALA A 319 -9.71 9.73 11.23
CA ALA A 319 -8.99 8.46 11.03
C ALA A 319 -7.53 8.71 10.62
N VAL A 320 -6.63 7.89 11.15
CA VAL A 320 -5.21 7.87 10.73
C VAL A 320 -4.85 6.44 10.35
N LYS A 321 -4.46 6.25 9.09
CA LYS A 321 -3.98 4.97 8.55
C LYS A 321 -2.51 5.07 8.16
N SER A 322 -1.78 4.00 8.38
CA SER A 322 -0.37 3.94 8.00
C SER A 322 -0.02 2.73 7.15
N HIS A 323 0.96 2.90 6.28
CA HIS A 323 1.84 1.80 5.92
C HIS A 323 2.96 1.75 6.97
N ASN A 324 2.95 0.71 7.75
CA ASN A 324 3.84 0.51 8.90
C ASN A 324 4.60 -0.82 8.78
N PRO A 325 5.70 -0.88 8.00
CA PRO A 325 6.48 -2.10 7.87
C PRO A 325 7.11 -2.55 9.18
N PHE A 326 7.26 -1.64 10.14
CA PHE A 326 7.73 -1.91 11.49
C PHE A 326 6.79 -1.27 12.52
N ALA A 327 6.65 -1.87 13.69
CA ALA A 327 5.90 -1.28 14.79
C ALA A 327 6.45 0.10 15.20
N VAL A 328 7.74 0.29 15.05
CA VAL A 328 8.46 1.56 15.28
C VAL A 328 7.86 2.73 14.50
N ASN A 329 7.35 2.50 13.27
CA ASN A 329 6.73 3.55 12.46
C ASN A 329 5.58 4.25 13.18
N ASP A 330 4.65 3.46 13.71
CA ASP A 330 3.45 3.98 14.37
C ASP A 330 3.77 4.63 15.71
N ILE A 331 4.69 4.05 16.48
CA ILE A 331 5.10 4.59 17.78
C ILE A 331 5.79 5.95 17.59
N ALA A 332 6.77 6.02 16.68
CA ALA A 332 7.48 7.26 16.38
C ALA A 332 6.53 8.34 15.82
N PHE A 333 5.60 7.97 14.94
CA PHE A 333 4.59 8.88 14.40
C PHE A 333 3.69 9.43 15.50
N ALA A 334 3.15 8.56 16.34
CA ALA A 334 2.24 8.94 17.43
C ALA A 334 2.93 9.88 18.43
N ARG A 335 4.19 9.60 18.81
CA ARG A 335 4.98 10.47 19.69
C ARG A 335 5.22 11.86 19.05
N ALA A 336 5.55 11.90 17.77
CA ALA A 336 5.83 13.15 17.06
C ALA A 336 4.61 14.08 16.93
N PHE A 337 3.40 13.52 16.93
CA PHE A 337 2.15 14.28 16.87
C PHE A 337 1.39 14.36 18.21
N GLY A 338 1.89 13.72 19.27
CA GLY A 338 1.24 13.72 20.59
C GLY A 338 -0.11 13.01 20.61
N ILE A 339 -0.28 11.98 19.78
CA ILE A 339 -1.51 11.16 19.72
C ILE A 339 -1.27 9.76 20.29
N ASP A 340 -2.34 9.08 20.68
CA ASP A 340 -2.26 7.69 21.08
C ASP A 340 -2.24 6.79 19.82
N TRP A 341 -1.19 6.00 19.65
CA TRP A 341 -1.08 5.06 18.51
C TRP A 341 -2.23 4.02 18.50
N LYS A 342 -2.93 3.81 19.61
CA LYS A 342 -4.12 2.93 19.68
C LYS A 342 -5.29 3.45 18.86
N THR A 343 -5.35 4.76 18.61
CA THR A 343 -6.40 5.40 17.79
C THR A 343 -6.15 5.28 16.29
N MET A 344 -4.95 4.87 15.89
CA MET A 344 -4.56 4.67 14.50
C MET A 344 -4.88 3.24 14.02
N ASN A 345 -5.03 3.09 12.70
CA ASN A 345 -5.11 1.77 12.04
C ASN A 345 -6.27 0.87 12.48
N ASN A 346 -7.42 1.44 12.79
CA ASN A 346 -8.63 0.65 13.03
C ASN A 346 -8.88 -0.29 11.84
N TYR A 347 -9.38 -1.51 12.13
CA TYR A 347 -9.59 -2.57 11.14
C TYR A 347 -8.30 -3.18 10.53
N GLY A 348 -7.11 -2.86 11.07
CA GLY A 348 -5.85 -3.46 10.66
C GLY A 348 -4.93 -2.55 9.84
N CYS A 349 -3.76 -3.06 9.51
CA CYS A 349 -2.70 -2.35 8.79
C CYS A 349 -1.69 -3.34 8.17
N SER A 350 -0.76 -2.82 7.36
CA SER A 350 0.24 -3.63 6.66
C SER A 350 1.15 -4.45 7.56
N LEU A 351 1.35 -4.04 8.81
CA LEU A 351 2.09 -4.84 9.79
C LEU A 351 1.46 -6.22 9.98
N ILE A 352 0.13 -6.34 9.84
CA ILE A 352 -0.61 -7.57 10.09
C ILE A 352 -0.98 -8.30 8.79
N TRP A 353 -1.63 -7.60 7.83
CA TRP A 353 -2.11 -8.26 6.62
C TRP A 353 -1.05 -8.39 5.51
N GLY A 354 0.16 -7.89 5.75
CA GLY A 354 1.28 -8.07 4.83
C GLY A 354 1.53 -6.88 3.90
N HIS A 355 2.61 -6.96 3.11
CA HIS A 355 3.10 -5.83 2.34
C HIS A 355 3.52 -6.24 0.92
N PRO A 356 2.60 -6.18 -0.07
CA PRO A 356 2.94 -6.36 -1.48
C PRO A 356 3.50 -5.07 -2.12
N GLN A 357 4.21 -4.23 -1.39
CA GLN A 357 4.81 -2.98 -1.85
C GLN A 357 3.76 -1.96 -2.38
N GLY A 358 3.68 -1.74 -3.70
CA GLY A 358 2.87 -0.71 -4.31
C GLY A 358 1.38 -0.74 -3.95
N PRO A 359 0.68 -1.88 -3.94
CA PRO A 359 -0.75 -1.96 -3.58
C PRO A 359 -1.09 -1.53 -2.17
N THR A 360 -0.13 -1.59 -1.24
CA THR A 360 -0.34 -1.34 0.18
C THR A 360 -0.97 0.02 0.47
N GLY A 361 -0.44 1.08 -0.16
CA GLY A 361 -0.94 2.44 0.06
C GLY A 361 -2.37 2.62 -0.47
N LEU A 362 -2.69 2.03 -1.63
CA LEU A 362 -4.07 2.08 -2.16
C LEU A 362 -5.04 1.38 -1.20
N ARG A 363 -4.73 0.16 -0.76
CA ARG A 363 -5.58 -0.56 0.19
C ARG A 363 -5.76 0.21 1.50
N ALA A 364 -4.70 0.74 2.08
CA ALA A 364 -4.81 1.51 3.32
C ALA A 364 -5.69 2.76 3.17
N MET A 365 -5.62 3.46 2.03
CA MET A 365 -6.51 4.58 1.73
C MET A 365 -7.96 4.14 1.52
N ILE A 366 -8.19 3.01 0.86
CA ILE A 366 -9.53 2.41 0.70
C ILE A 366 -10.12 2.07 2.07
N GLU A 367 -9.37 1.39 2.94
CA GLU A 367 -9.78 1.09 4.31
C GLU A 367 -10.07 2.37 5.12
N MET A 368 -9.31 3.45 4.89
CA MET A 368 -9.55 4.74 5.53
C MET A 368 -10.86 5.38 5.06
N ILE A 369 -11.19 5.30 3.77
CA ILE A 369 -12.45 5.79 3.22
C ILE A 369 -13.63 5.06 3.88
N GLU A 370 -13.55 3.74 3.98
CA GLU A 370 -14.59 2.91 4.58
C GLU A 370 -14.74 3.15 6.09
N GLU A 371 -13.62 3.34 6.80
CA GLU A 371 -13.65 3.72 8.22
C GLU A 371 -14.30 5.09 8.43
N LEU A 372 -13.99 6.07 7.59
CA LEU A 372 -14.58 7.40 7.66
C LEU A 372 -16.09 7.38 7.40
N GLU A 373 -16.53 6.59 6.41
CA GLU A 373 -17.96 6.44 6.14
C GLU A 373 -18.71 5.83 7.32
N ILE A 374 -18.17 4.76 7.93
CA ILE A 374 -18.73 4.15 9.13
C ILE A 374 -18.83 5.16 10.30
N LYS A 375 -17.88 6.07 10.41
CA LYS A 375 -17.84 7.13 11.43
C LYS A 375 -18.73 8.35 11.11
N GLY A 376 -19.42 8.36 9.98
CA GLY A 376 -20.27 9.48 9.55
C GLY A 376 -19.54 10.60 8.85
N GLY A 377 -18.32 10.36 8.34
CA GLY A 377 -17.50 11.31 7.60
C GLY A 377 -16.33 11.91 8.39
N GLY A 378 -15.66 12.87 7.78
CA GLY A 378 -14.54 13.58 8.38
C GLY A 378 -13.26 13.53 7.53
N TYR A 379 -12.15 13.98 8.12
CA TYR A 379 -10.84 13.93 7.49
C TYR A 379 -10.08 12.67 7.89
N GLY A 380 -9.39 12.08 6.92
CA GLY A 380 -8.48 10.97 7.16
C GLY A 380 -7.07 11.28 6.67
N LEU A 381 -6.08 10.86 7.41
CA LEU A 381 -4.67 10.95 7.05
C LEU A 381 -4.10 9.56 6.82
N PHE A 382 -3.73 9.26 5.58
CA PHE A 382 -2.83 8.16 5.25
C PHE A 382 -1.39 8.66 5.28
N GLN A 383 -0.48 7.87 5.86
CA GLN A 383 0.96 8.11 5.80
C GLN A 383 1.71 6.79 5.64
N GLY A 384 2.85 6.83 4.95
CA GLY A 384 3.65 5.63 4.76
C GLY A 384 5.08 5.95 4.35
N CYS A 385 6.03 5.24 4.96
CA CYS A 385 7.41 5.30 4.55
C CYS A 385 7.66 4.53 3.26
N ALA A 386 8.79 4.80 2.65
CA ALA A 386 9.29 4.07 1.49
C ALA A 386 10.81 3.97 1.54
N ALA A 387 11.36 2.95 0.91
CA ALA A 387 12.78 2.74 0.76
C ALA A 387 13.52 4.01 0.33
N GLY A 388 14.77 4.19 0.80
CA GLY A 388 15.56 5.40 0.57
C GLY A 388 15.17 6.55 1.51
N ASP A 389 14.74 6.24 2.73
CA ASP A 389 14.41 7.19 3.80
C ASP A 389 13.35 8.22 3.40
N SER A 390 12.40 7.81 2.57
CA SER A 390 11.36 8.67 2.04
C SER A 390 9.96 8.29 2.55
N ALA A 391 8.98 9.16 2.32
CA ALA A 391 7.59 8.94 2.68
C ALA A 391 6.62 9.77 1.84
N MET A 392 5.38 9.31 1.82
CA MET A 392 4.23 10.09 1.36
C MET A 392 3.11 10.08 2.39
N ALA A 393 2.30 11.15 2.35
CA ALA A 393 1.07 11.29 3.10
C ALA A 393 -0.04 11.81 2.18
N VAL A 394 -1.27 11.35 2.42
CA VAL A 394 -2.46 11.80 1.67
C VAL A 394 -3.56 12.10 2.68
N ILE A 395 -4.15 13.28 2.57
CA ILE A 395 -5.34 13.66 3.34
C ILE A 395 -6.57 13.52 2.45
N LEU A 396 -7.55 12.75 2.93
CA LEU A 396 -8.86 12.58 2.31
C LEU A 396 -9.94 13.22 3.19
N ARG A 397 -11.03 13.65 2.57
CA ARG A 397 -12.27 14.01 3.23
C ARG A 397 -13.40 13.13 2.72
N VAL A 398 -14.20 12.60 3.62
CA VAL A 398 -15.42 11.84 3.33
C VAL A 398 -16.60 12.58 3.96
N GLY A 399 -17.70 12.77 3.20
CA GLY A 399 -18.90 13.46 3.69
C GLY A 399 -19.50 14.47 2.75
#